data_12d7482ba6f0d229e1948b46b8e59725
#
_entry.id   12d7482ba6f0d229e1948b46b8e59725
#
_cell.length_a   1.000
_cell.length_b   1.000
_cell.length_c   1.000
_cell.angle_alpha   90.00
_cell.angle_beta   90.00
_cell.angle_gamma   90.00
#
_symmetry.space_group_name_H-M   'P 1'
#
loop_
_entity.id
_entity.type
_entity.pdbx_description
1 polymer ?
#
loop_
_entity_poly.entity_id
_entity_poly.type
_entity_poly.pdbx_seq_one_letter_code
_entity_poly.pdbx_strand_id
1 'polypeptide(L)'
;MPTAFNQDPVFDQAFVVHSGAPLPYLLMGTAIQWNEDYAVTVKHIPYIPGAVFQGQGDVQFFKHKADHVPMWRSYQPGEELTSVGFNSAYMSVKGSGHALPAMVRLDAKEGNVMYGTHDGPVAKGMSGGPVFAADGKVVGITVALLTSSDLAKIKRPDLATQPRVSIFMPYNEINREWTRYRAQLKPATPAAVNLATN
;
A
#
# COMPACT_ATOMS: atom_id res chain seq x y z
N MET A 1 11.50 -2.98 -16.72
CA MET A 1 12.25 -2.48 -15.55
C MET A 1 11.77 -1.10 -15.22
N PRO A 2 11.57 -0.75 -13.94
CA PRO A 2 11.31 0.63 -13.52
C PRO A 2 12.48 1.52 -13.93
N THR A 3 12.18 2.78 -14.23
CA THR A 3 13.18 3.77 -14.64
C THR A 3 13.46 4.75 -13.50
N ALA A 4 14.70 5.21 -13.37
CA ALA A 4 15.04 6.32 -12.51
C ALA A 4 14.32 7.59 -13.00
N PHE A 5 13.93 8.46 -12.09
CA PHE A 5 13.37 9.76 -12.44
C PHE A 5 14.06 10.87 -11.65
N ASN A 6 14.20 12.03 -12.27
CA ASN A 6 14.67 13.22 -11.61
C ASN A 6 13.49 14.14 -11.34
N GLN A 7 13.27 14.42 -10.06
CA GLN A 7 12.59 15.61 -9.52
C GLN A 7 11.27 16.02 -10.18
N ASP A 8 10.32 15.08 -10.29
CA ASP A 8 8.93 15.48 -10.38
C ASP A 8 8.42 15.67 -8.93
N PRO A 9 8.05 16.89 -8.51
CA PRO A 9 7.65 17.17 -7.12
C PRO A 9 6.48 16.30 -6.61
N VAL A 10 5.65 15.79 -7.52
CA VAL A 10 4.54 14.89 -7.14
C VAL A 10 5.04 13.60 -6.51
N PHE A 11 6.26 13.19 -6.82
CA PHE A 11 6.87 11.97 -6.32
C PHE A 11 7.70 12.17 -5.05
N ASP A 12 7.98 13.41 -4.65
CA ASP A 12 8.73 13.73 -3.43
C ASP A 12 8.00 13.32 -2.14
N GLN A 13 6.73 12.96 -2.25
CA GLN A 13 5.91 12.51 -1.13
C GLN A 13 6.21 11.07 -0.70
N ALA A 14 6.95 10.31 -1.49
CA ALA A 14 7.41 8.96 -1.16
C ALA A 14 8.75 9.02 -0.44
N PHE A 15 8.92 8.19 0.60
CA PHE A 15 10.17 8.13 1.37
C PHE A 15 10.53 6.69 1.74
N VAL A 16 11.82 6.47 2.02
CA VAL A 16 12.35 5.16 2.40
C VAL A 16 11.95 4.81 3.83
N VAL A 17 11.56 3.56 4.05
CA VAL A 17 11.37 2.97 5.38
C VAL A 17 12.20 1.71 5.53
N HIS A 18 12.59 1.41 6.78
CA HIS A 18 13.37 0.22 7.12
C HIS A 18 12.72 -0.54 8.26
N SER A 19 12.96 -1.84 8.30
CA SER A 19 12.68 -2.63 9.49
C SER A 19 13.49 -2.10 10.68
N GLY A 20 12.84 -2.01 11.86
CA GLY A 20 13.45 -1.64 13.13
C GLY A 20 13.90 -2.86 13.95
N ALA A 21 14.13 -2.66 15.26
CA ALA A 21 14.44 -3.75 16.18
C ALA A 21 13.33 -4.82 16.20
N PRO A 22 13.65 -6.11 16.25
CA PRO A 22 14.98 -6.70 16.45
C PRO A 22 15.81 -6.90 15.17
N LEU A 23 15.34 -6.48 14.02
CA LEU A 23 15.99 -6.68 12.70
C LEU A 23 16.26 -5.32 12.01
N PRO A 24 17.01 -4.41 12.64
CA PRO A 24 17.20 -3.07 12.11
C PRO A 24 17.87 -3.10 10.72
N TYR A 25 17.31 -2.35 9.77
CA TYR A 25 17.82 -2.21 8.39
C TYR A 25 17.94 -3.50 7.58
N LEU A 26 17.38 -4.64 8.06
CA LEU A 26 17.41 -5.89 7.30
C LEU A 26 16.54 -5.82 6.05
N LEU A 27 15.40 -5.17 6.15
CA LEU A 27 14.49 -4.96 5.04
C LEU A 27 14.25 -3.48 4.84
N MET A 28 14.07 -3.09 3.58
CA MET A 28 13.70 -1.74 3.18
C MET A 28 12.48 -1.76 2.28
N GLY A 29 11.78 -0.66 2.27
CA GLY A 29 10.69 -0.37 1.35
C GLY A 29 10.45 1.12 1.23
N THR A 30 9.31 1.43 0.69
CA THR A 30 8.83 2.79 0.49
C THR A 30 7.58 3.02 1.32
N ALA A 31 7.34 4.24 1.72
CA ALA A 31 6.09 4.67 2.36
C ALA A 31 5.60 5.97 1.75
N ILE A 32 4.34 6.28 2.01
CA ILE A 32 3.73 7.54 1.64
C ILE A 32 2.88 8.07 2.78
N GLN A 33 2.73 9.38 2.86
CA GLN A 33 1.89 10.03 3.84
C GLN A 33 0.41 9.67 3.63
N TRP A 34 -0.25 9.24 4.72
CA TRP A 34 -1.68 8.96 4.72
C TRP A 34 -2.50 10.19 5.08
N ASN A 35 -2.12 10.86 6.14
CA ASN A 35 -2.64 12.14 6.62
C ASN A 35 -1.55 12.90 7.38
N GLU A 36 -1.86 14.01 8.01
CA GLU A 36 -0.88 14.89 8.67
C GLU A 36 -0.04 14.18 9.76
N ASP A 37 -0.57 13.16 10.43
CA ASP A 37 0.06 12.49 11.57
C ASP A 37 0.56 11.06 11.29
N TYR A 38 0.15 10.46 10.16
CA TYR A 38 0.41 9.06 9.87
C TYR A 38 0.84 8.84 8.42
N ALA A 39 1.75 7.89 8.25
CA ALA A 39 2.09 7.33 6.95
C ALA A 39 1.64 5.86 6.85
N VAL A 40 1.60 5.36 5.62
CA VAL A 40 1.22 4.00 5.28
C VAL A 40 2.31 3.31 4.46
N THR A 41 2.51 2.04 4.72
CA THR A 41 3.41 1.14 3.97
C THR A 41 2.90 -0.30 4.03
N VAL A 42 3.63 -1.23 3.43
CA VAL A 42 3.32 -2.67 3.46
C VAL A 42 3.72 -3.32 4.78
N LYS A 43 2.94 -4.32 5.22
CA LYS A 43 3.16 -5.05 6.46
C LYS A 43 4.33 -6.04 6.38
N HIS A 44 4.70 -6.52 5.18
CA HIS A 44 5.82 -7.45 5.02
C HIS A 44 7.19 -6.81 5.28
N ILE A 45 7.27 -5.49 5.50
CA ILE A 45 8.42 -4.83 6.11
C ILE A 45 8.13 -4.74 7.61
N PRO A 46 8.64 -5.67 8.43
CA PRO A 46 8.26 -5.77 9.82
C PRO A 46 8.95 -4.71 10.68
N TYR A 47 8.39 -4.50 11.87
CA TYR A 47 9.01 -3.68 12.92
C TYR A 47 9.28 -2.22 12.50
N ILE A 48 8.44 -1.64 11.66
CA ILE A 48 8.56 -0.22 11.31
C ILE A 48 8.47 0.63 12.58
N PRO A 49 9.45 1.51 12.87
CA PRO A 49 9.40 2.39 14.02
C PRO A 49 8.14 3.26 14.01
N GLY A 50 7.47 3.33 15.16
CA GLY A 50 6.22 4.10 15.27
C GLY A 50 4.98 3.40 14.68
N ALA A 51 5.07 2.11 14.31
CA ALA A 51 3.91 1.34 13.86
C ALA A 51 2.81 1.35 14.93
N VAL A 52 1.60 1.67 14.51
CA VAL A 52 0.42 1.80 15.39
C VAL A 52 -0.68 0.79 15.05
N PHE A 53 -0.70 0.31 13.81
CA PHE A 53 -1.72 -0.63 13.37
C PHE A 53 -1.25 -1.45 12.17
N GLN A 54 -1.47 -2.76 12.23
CA GLN A 54 -1.33 -3.67 11.11
C GLN A 54 -2.72 -4.16 10.69
N GLY A 55 -3.08 -3.87 9.44
CA GLY A 55 -4.39 -4.19 8.89
C GLY A 55 -4.51 -5.63 8.38
N GLN A 56 -5.69 -5.95 7.87
CA GLN A 56 -5.88 -7.10 7.00
C GLN A 56 -5.20 -6.82 5.64
N GLY A 57 -4.72 -7.88 5.01
CA GLY A 57 -3.86 -7.72 3.86
C GLY A 57 -2.49 -7.15 4.23
N ASP A 58 -1.80 -6.65 3.24
CA ASP A 58 -0.41 -6.21 3.36
C ASP A 58 -0.32 -4.69 3.56
N VAL A 59 -0.84 -4.21 4.68
CA VAL A 59 -0.84 -2.78 5.05
C VAL A 59 -0.55 -2.56 6.51
N GLN A 60 0.21 -1.53 6.81
CA GLN A 60 0.40 -1.00 8.16
C GLN A 60 0.51 0.52 8.16
N PHE A 61 0.08 1.13 9.28
CA PHE A 61 0.20 2.55 9.55
C PHE A 61 1.20 2.80 10.67
N PHE A 62 1.92 3.90 10.57
CA PHE A 62 2.88 4.33 11.58
C PHE A 62 2.85 5.85 11.75
N LYS A 63 3.26 6.32 12.92
CA LYS A 63 3.33 7.76 13.21
C LYS A 63 4.41 8.41 12.36
N HIS A 64 4.02 9.39 11.59
CA HIS A 64 4.91 10.21 10.77
C HIS A 64 4.21 11.52 10.46
N LYS A 65 4.75 12.62 10.94
CA LYS A 65 4.19 13.96 10.70
C LYS A 65 4.70 14.54 9.39
N ALA A 66 3.80 15.16 8.63
CA ALA A 66 4.15 15.89 7.43
C ALA A 66 3.19 17.06 7.20
N ASP A 67 3.71 18.13 6.64
CA ASP A 67 2.95 19.33 6.29
C ASP A 67 2.20 19.18 4.96
N HIS A 68 2.63 18.23 4.13
CA HIS A 68 2.01 17.93 2.84
C HIS A 68 1.44 16.51 2.82
N VAL A 69 0.16 16.43 2.50
CA VAL A 69 -0.59 15.17 2.39
C VAL A 69 -1.06 14.98 0.96
N PRO A 70 -0.80 13.83 0.34
CA PRO A 70 -1.30 13.57 -1.00
C PRO A 70 -2.82 13.48 -1.03
N MET A 71 -3.40 13.79 -2.17
CA MET A 71 -4.80 13.49 -2.41
C MET A 71 -4.98 12.02 -2.79
N TRP A 72 -5.92 11.35 -2.15
CA TRP A 72 -6.24 9.95 -2.37
C TRP A 72 -7.59 9.80 -3.08
N ARG A 73 -7.70 8.80 -3.96
CA ARG A 73 -8.97 8.39 -4.57
C ARG A 73 -8.99 6.91 -4.96
N SER A 74 -10.15 6.41 -5.29
CA SER A 74 -10.28 5.09 -5.92
C SER A 74 -9.72 5.13 -7.34
N TYR A 75 -9.09 4.03 -7.76
CA TYR A 75 -8.66 3.85 -9.15
C TYR A 75 -9.84 3.43 -10.05
N GLN A 76 -9.62 3.56 -11.36
CA GLN A 76 -10.54 3.09 -12.39
C GLN A 76 -9.86 2.00 -13.23
N PRO A 77 -10.57 0.93 -13.62
CA PRO A 77 -10.02 -0.05 -14.57
C PRO A 77 -9.57 0.62 -15.87
N GLY A 78 -8.39 0.23 -16.36
CA GLY A 78 -7.83 0.76 -17.61
C GLY A 78 -7.15 2.12 -17.52
N GLU A 79 -7.22 2.83 -16.38
CA GLU A 79 -6.50 4.10 -16.24
C GLU A 79 -4.99 3.91 -16.17
N GLU A 80 -4.25 4.92 -16.62
CA GLU A 80 -2.79 4.95 -16.50
C GLU A 80 -2.39 5.08 -15.04
N LEU A 81 -1.45 4.21 -14.64
CA LEU A 81 -0.91 4.15 -13.28
C LEU A 81 0.60 4.24 -13.29
N THR A 82 1.16 4.99 -12.34
CA THR A 82 2.60 5.08 -12.12
C THR A 82 2.93 4.69 -10.68
N SER A 83 3.57 3.54 -10.53
CA SER A 83 4.17 3.13 -9.25
C SER A 83 5.47 3.86 -9.03
N VAL A 84 5.64 4.42 -7.84
CA VAL A 84 6.83 5.19 -7.45
C VAL A 84 7.42 4.63 -6.16
N GLY A 85 8.72 4.66 -6.04
CA GLY A 85 9.41 4.23 -4.83
C GLY A 85 10.92 4.25 -4.97
N PHE A 86 11.58 3.57 -4.07
CA PHE A 86 13.03 3.44 -4.05
C PHE A 86 13.42 1.98 -4.35
N ASN A 87 14.46 1.80 -5.14
CA ASN A 87 15.03 0.47 -5.36
C ASN A 87 16.03 0.10 -4.24
N SER A 88 16.55 -1.13 -4.29
CA SER A 88 17.53 -1.62 -3.29
C SER A 88 18.84 -0.82 -3.24
N ALA A 89 19.11 0.04 -4.21
CA ALA A 89 20.24 0.96 -4.24
C ALA A 89 19.86 2.37 -3.79
N TYR A 90 18.71 2.55 -3.16
CA TYR A 90 18.16 3.83 -2.71
C TYR A 90 17.92 4.86 -3.81
N MET A 91 17.86 4.43 -5.06
CA MET A 91 17.51 5.32 -6.17
C MET A 91 15.99 5.43 -6.28
N SER A 92 15.51 6.63 -6.49
CA SER A 92 14.12 6.89 -6.86
C SER A 92 13.82 6.27 -8.22
N VAL A 93 12.79 5.43 -8.29
CA VAL A 93 12.41 4.74 -9.52
C VAL A 93 10.89 4.77 -9.69
N LYS A 94 10.45 4.79 -10.93
CA LYS A 94 9.03 4.70 -11.30
C LYS A 94 8.79 3.66 -12.39
N GLY A 95 7.59 3.11 -12.40
CA GLY A 95 7.12 2.23 -13.45
C GLY A 95 5.69 2.54 -13.82
N SER A 96 5.46 2.91 -15.07
CA SER A 96 4.14 3.25 -15.59
C SER A 96 3.52 2.09 -16.38
N GLY A 97 2.22 2.00 -16.32
CA GLY A 97 1.39 1.02 -17.01
C GLY A 97 -0.08 1.36 -16.84
N HIS A 98 -0.95 0.37 -17.03
CA HIS A 98 -2.40 0.56 -16.93
C HIS A 98 -3.00 -0.39 -15.91
N ALA A 99 -4.03 0.08 -15.20
CA ALA A 99 -4.83 -0.77 -14.34
C ALA A 99 -5.50 -1.87 -15.15
N LEU A 100 -5.25 -3.11 -14.76
CA LEU A 100 -5.93 -4.26 -15.35
C LEU A 100 -7.34 -4.39 -14.75
N PRO A 101 -8.31 -4.92 -15.49
CA PRO A 101 -9.68 -5.06 -14.97
C PRO A 101 -9.79 -6.11 -13.85
N ALA A 102 -8.77 -6.94 -13.68
CA ALA A 102 -8.77 -8.03 -12.73
C ALA A 102 -8.28 -7.58 -11.36
N MET A 103 -8.99 -7.99 -10.32
CA MET A 103 -8.49 -7.93 -8.93
C MET A 103 -8.09 -9.32 -8.46
N VAL A 104 -7.13 -9.39 -7.55
CA VAL A 104 -6.64 -10.65 -6.98
C VAL A 104 -6.74 -10.67 -5.46
N ARG A 105 -6.97 -11.86 -4.91
CA ARG A 105 -6.84 -12.14 -3.49
C ARG A 105 -5.61 -13.03 -3.30
N LEU A 106 -4.67 -12.63 -2.46
CA LEU A 106 -3.41 -13.35 -2.27
C LEU A 106 -3.54 -14.49 -1.27
N ASP A 107 -4.09 -14.24 -0.10
CA ASP A 107 -4.29 -15.23 0.96
C ASP A 107 -5.67 -15.08 1.61
N ALA A 108 -6.40 -16.19 1.71
CA ALA A 108 -7.68 -16.24 2.42
C ALA A 108 -7.53 -15.98 3.93
N LYS A 109 -6.35 -16.22 4.50
CA LYS A 109 -6.05 -15.97 5.92
C LYS A 109 -5.93 -14.48 6.24
N GLU A 110 -5.65 -13.65 5.25
CA GLU A 110 -5.56 -12.19 5.38
C GLU A 110 -6.92 -11.48 5.23
N GLY A 111 -8.02 -12.23 5.30
CA GLY A 111 -9.37 -11.71 5.13
C GLY A 111 -9.75 -11.57 3.65
N ASN A 112 -10.80 -10.77 3.38
CA ASN A 112 -11.33 -10.55 2.03
C ASN A 112 -10.70 -9.31 1.37
N VAL A 113 -9.39 -9.15 1.49
CA VAL A 113 -8.68 -8.04 0.86
C VAL A 113 -8.49 -8.32 -0.63
N MET A 114 -8.91 -7.36 -1.45
CA MET A 114 -8.77 -7.41 -2.90
C MET A 114 -7.71 -6.42 -3.36
N TYR A 115 -6.68 -6.95 -4.02
CA TYR A 115 -5.60 -6.15 -4.59
C TYR A 115 -5.90 -5.79 -6.03
N GLY A 116 -5.65 -4.55 -6.40
CA GLY A 116 -5.66 -4.13 -7.79
C GLY A 116 -4.42 -4.66 -8.53
N THR A 117 -4.54 -4.80 -9.84
CA THR A 117 -3.45 -5.25 -10.72
C THR A 117 -3.16 -4.21 -11.79
N HIS A 118 -1.90 -4.10 -12.20
CA HIS A 118 -1.45 -3.27 -13.31
C HIS A 118 -0.26 -3.91 -14.04
N ASP A 119 -0.02 -3.52 -15.28
CA ASP A 119 1.07 -4.05 -16.11
C ASP A 119 2.38 -3.25 -16.04
N GLY A 120 2.39 -2.14 -15.28
CA GLY A 120 3.58 -1.34 -15.04
C GLY A 120 4.65 -2.08 -14.24
N PRO A 121 5.94 -1.83 -14.53
CA PRO A 121 7.04 -2.50 -13.82
C PRO A 121 7.21 -1.98 -12.40
N VAL A 122 7.44 -2.90 -11.47
CA VAL A 122 7.86 -2.61 -10.10
C VAL A 122 9.16 -3.35 -9.78
N ALA A 123 9.88 -2.90 -8.77
CA ALA A 123 11.14 -3.48 -8.34
C ALA A 123 11.16 -3.65 -6.81
N LYS A 124 12.09 -4.48 -6.34
CA LYS A 124 12.37 -4.66 -4.92
C LYS A 124 12.74 -3.32 -4.28
N GLY A 125 12.08 -3.00 -3.16
CA GLY A 125 12.21 -1.73 -2.46
C GLY A 125 11.07 -0.74 -2.75
N MET A 126 10.33 -0.90 -3.85
CA MET A 126 9.14 -0.07 -4.15
C MET A 126 7.91 -0.46 -3.32
N SER A 127 7.94 -1.59 -2.61
CA SER A 127 6.84 -2.05 -1.74
C SER A 127 6.47 -0.98 -0.72
N GLY A 128 5.17 -0.65 -0.63
CA GLY A 128 4.63 0.43 0.20
C GLY A 128 4.64 1.81 -0.46
N GLY A 129 5.33 1.97 -1.59
CA GLY A 129 5.35 3.22 -2.34
C GLY A 129 4.03 3.50 -3.04
N PRO A 130 3.73 4.79 -3.30
CA PRO A 130 2.49 5.20 -3.93
C PRO A 130 2.32 4.68 -5.35
N VAL A 131 1.08 4.42 -5.69
CA VAL A 131 0.62 4.25 -7.07
C VAL A 131 -0.20 5.49 -7.41
N PHE A 132 0.29 6.28 -8.34
CA PHE A 132 -0.36 7.50 -8.82
C PHE A 132 -1.19 7.22 -10.08
N ALA A 133 -2.33 7.87 -10.18
CA ALA A 133 -3.05 8.02 -11.43
C ALA A 133 -2.52 9.22 -12.23
N ALA A 134 -2.92 9.35 -13.49
CA ALA A 134 -2.49 10.43 -14.37
C ALA A 134 -2.83 11.84 -13.86
N ASP A 135 -3.85 11.96 -12.99
CA ASP A 135 -4.24 13.22 -12.34
C ASP A 135 -3.37 13.58 -11.10
N GLY A 136 -2.31 12.82 -10.84
CA GLY A 136 -1.40 13.03 -9.71
C GLY A 136 -1.94 12.58 -8.35
N LYS A 137 -3.13 12.00 -8.28
CA LYS A 137 -3.69 11.47 -7.03
C LYS A 137 -3.22 10.06 -6.77
N VAL A 138 -3.07 9.71 -5.51
CA VAL A 138 -2.70 8.37 -5.07
C VAL A 138 -3.92 7.47 -5.08
N VAL A 139 -3.79 6.31 -5.71
CA VAL A 139 -4.87 5.32 -5.81
C VAL A 139 -4.60 4.04 -5.03
N GLY A 140 -3.39 3.88 -4.50
CA GLY A 140 -2.99 2.74 -3.70
C GLY A 140 -1.51 2.74 -3.37
N ILE A 141 -1.04 1.64 -2.78
CA ILE A 141 0.38 1.39 -2.50
C ILE A 141 0.84 0.10 -3.18
N THR A 142 2.04 0.12 -3.74
CA THR A 142 2.66 -1.04 -4.38
C THR A 142 2.90 -2.16 -3.37
N VAL A 143 2.55 -3.39 -3.73
CA VAL A 143 2.74 -4.56 -2.87
C VAL A 143 3.81 -5.50 -3.44
N ALA A 144 3.62 -6.02 -4.64
CA ALA A 144 4.53 -7.00 -5.22
C ALA A 144 4.39 -7.10 -6.75
N LEU A 145 5.34 -7.81 -7.35
CA LEU A 145 5.24 -8.36 -8.69
C LEU A 145 4.84 -9.84 -8.59
N LEU A 146 3.82 -10.26 -9.32
CA LEU A 146 3.44 -11.66 -9.39
C LEU A 146 4.17 -12.37 -10.53
N THR A 147 4.77 -13.51 -10.21
CA THR A 147 5.34 -14.42 -11.19
C THR A 147 4.27 -15.37 -11.75
N SER A 148 4.57 -16.07 -12.83
CA SER A 148 3.68 -17.12 -13.35
C SER A 148 3.36 -18.20 -12.31
N SER A 149 4.34 -18.53 -11.44
CA SER A 149 4.15 -19.45 -10.31
C SER A 149 3.16 -18.89 -9.28
N ASP A 150 3.21 -17.59 -8.99
CA ASP A 150 2.29 -16.97 -8.06
C ASP A 150 0.87 -16.92 -8.63
N LEU A 151 0.72 -16.59 -9.91
CA LEU A 151 -0.56 -16.61 -10.62
C LEU A 151 -1.21 -17.99 -10.61
N ALA A 152 -0.41 -19.05 -10.77
CA ALA A 152 -0.89 -20.43 -10.69
C ALA A 152 -1.40 -20.75 -9.26
N LYS A 153 -0.67 -20.37 -8.23
CA LYS A 153 -1.05 -20.58 -6.82
C LYS A 153 -2.37 -19.90 -6.46
N ILE A 154 -2.58 -18.68 -6.93
CA ILE A 154 -3.82 -17.92 -6.68
C ILE A 154 -4.93 -18.25 -7.70
N LYS A 155 -4.71 -19.24 -8.56
CA LYS A 155 -5.67 -19.71 -9.57
C LYS A 155 -6.17 -18.61 -10.53
N ARG A 156 -5.24 -17.77 -11.02
CA ARG A 156 -5.51 -16.68 -11.96
C ARG A 156 -4.76 -16.88 -13.29
N PRO A 157 -5.07 -17.95 -14.05
CA PRO A 157 -4.44 -18.20 -15.34
C PRO A 157 -4.78 -17.12 -16.38
N ASP A 158 -5.89 -16.42 -16.21
CA ASP A 158 -6.31 -15.29 -17.05
C ASP A 158 -5.29 -14.15 -17.05
N LEU A 159 -4.55 -13.96 -15.96
CA LEU A 159 -3.48 -12.98 -15.87
C LEU A 159 -2.14 -13.49 -16.43
N ALA A 160 -1.99 -14.79 -16.64
CA ALA A 160 -0.73 -15.37 -17.12
C ALA A 160 -0.37 -14.96 -18.55
N THR A 161 -1.32 -14.46 -19.33
CA THR A 161 -1.10 -13.90 -20.68
C THR A 161 -0.53 -12.49 -20.65
N GLN A 162 -0.59 -11.82 -19.51
CA GLN A 162 -0.03 -10.49 -19.36
C GLN A 162 1.50 -10.56 -19.27
N PRO A 163 2.22 -9.67 -19.93
CA PRO A 163 3.69 -9.67 -19.90
C PRO A 163 4.22 -9.38 -18.48
N ARG A 164 3.39 -8.79 -17.65
CA ARG A 164 3.70 -8.48 -16.26
C ARG A 164 2.42 -8.25 -15.47
N VAL A 165 2.40 -8.68 -14.20
CA VAL A 165 1.32 -8.42 -13.27
C VAL A 165 1.92 -7.88 -11.97
N SER A 166 1.85 -6.59 -11.80
CA SER A 166 2.17 -5.92 -10.55
C SER A 166 0.89 -5.73 -9.74
N ILE A 167 0.97 -5.86 -8.43
CA ILE A 167 -0.17 -5.69 -7.55
C ILE A 167 0.00 -4.52 -6.60
N PHE A 168 -1.10 -3.88 -6.29
CA PHE A 168 -1.16 -2.79 -5.33
C PHE A 168 -2.37 -2.95 -4.40
N MET A 169 -2.24 -2.47 -3.18
CA MET A 169 -3.38 -2.36 -2.29
C MET A 169 -4.13 -1.06 -2.60
N PRO A 170 -5.38 -1.12 -3.09
CA PRO A 170 -6.08 0.07 -3.53
C PRO A 170 -6.55 0.94 -2.35
N TYR A 171 -6.74 2.23 -2.60
CA TYR A 171 -7.19 3.21 -1.62
C TYR A 171 -8.38 2.74 -0.77
N ASN A 172 -9.38 2.13 -1.39
CA ASN A 172 -10.58 1.69 -0.66
C ASN A 172 -10.26 0.65 0.43
N GLU A 173 -9.33 -0.28 0.15
CA GLU A 173 -8.88 -1.28 1.11
C GLU A 173 -8.05 -0.63 2.22
N ILE A 174 -7.14 0.28 1.88
CA ILE A 174 -6.34 1.04 2.85
C ILE A 174 -7.25 1.86 3.76
N ASN A 175 -8.22 2.56 3.19
CA ASN A 175 -9.17 3.40 3.94
C ASN A 175 -10.09 2.55 4.86
N ARG A 176 -10.45 1.34 4.44
CA ARG A 176 -11.18 0.39 5.28
C ARG A 176 -10.36 0.02 6.52
N GLU A 177 -9.08 -0.29 6.34
CA GLU A 177 -8.19 -0.63 7.45
C GLU A 177 -7.91 0.58 8.35
N TRP A 178 -7.76 1.77 7.79
CA TRP A 178 -7.68 3.01 8.56
C TRP A 178 -8.93 3.25 9.42
N THR A 179 -10.10 3.01 8.86
CA THR A 179 -11.38 3.15 9.59
C THR A 179 -11.45 2.16 10.76
N ARG A 180 -10.96 0.91 10.56
CA ARG A 180 -10.87 -0.08 11.64
C ARG A 180 -9.93 0.38 12.75
N TYR A 181 -8.77 0.92 12.42
CA TYR A 181 -7.85 1.48 13.40
C TYR A 181 -8.50 2.61 14.19
N ARG A 182 -9.13 3.56 13.52
CA ARG A 182 -9.81 4.68 14.19
C ARG A 182 -10.93 4.22 15.12
N ALA A 183 -11.64 3.16 14.80
CA ALA A 183 -12.66 2.59 15.65
C ALA A 183 -12.09 2.03 16.96
N GLN A 184 -10.87 1.50 16.94
CA GLN A 184 -10.17 1.03 18.14
C GLN A 184 -9.70 2.17 19.05
N LEU A 185 -9.49 3.36 18.51
CA LEU A 185 -9.10 4.53 19.28
C LEU A 185 -10.25 5.23 20.02
N LYS A 186 -11.50 4.95 19.62
CA LYS A 186 -12.67 5.49 20.32
C LYS A 186 -12.84 4.75 21.64
N PRO A 187 -12.95 5.44 22.80
CA PRO A 187 -13.28 4.78 24.06
C PRO A 187 -14.62 4.04 23.91
N ALA A 188 -14.70 2.83 24.45
CA ALA A 188 -15.97 2.11 24.53
C ALA A 188 -16.98 3.02 25.26
N THR A 189 -18.09 3.32 24.62
CA THR A 189 -19.19 4.05 25.26
C THR A 189 -19.60 3.24 26.49
N PRO A 190 -19.59 3.80 27.72
CA PRO A 190 -20.04 3.06 28.89
C PRO A 190 -21.44 2.52 28.62
N ALA A 191 -21.64 1.23 28.83
CA ALA A 191 -22.97 0.64 28.78
C ALA A 191 -23.89 1.44 29.73
N ALA A 192 -25.02 1.92 29.23
CA ALA A 192 -25.99 2.61 30.03
C ALA A 192 -26.39 1.68 31.21
N VAL A 193 -26.01 2.08 32.43
CA VAL A 193 -26.43 1.40 33.63
C VAL A 193 -27.92 1.69 33.75
N ASN A 194 -28.76 0.72 33.38
CA ASN A 194 -30.18 0.74 33.69
C ASN A 194 -30.31 0.64 35.23
N LEU A 195 -30.37 1.78 35.88
CA LEU A 195 -30.87 1.86 37.24
C LEU A 195 -32.38 1.56 37.17
N ALA A 196 -32.74 0.29 37.28
CA ALA A 196 -34.10 -0.08 37.62
C ALA A 196 -34.34 0.39 39.07
N THR A 197 -35.04 1.49 39.23
CA THR A 197 -35.62 1.90 40.51
C THR A 197 -36.76 0.95 40.84
N ASN A 198 -36.57 0.20 41.89
CA ASN A 198 -37.67 -0.48 42.65
C ASN A 198 -38.50 0.57 43.36
#